data_87f7b64b106161b3acd92b4bfda8ac72
#
_entry.id   87f7b64b106161b3acd92b4bfda8ac72
#
_cell.length_a   1.000
_cell.length_b   1.000
_cell.length_c   1.000
_cell.angle_alpha   90.00
_cell.angle_beta   90.00
_cell.angle_gamma   90.00
#
_symmetry.space_group_name_H-M   'P 1'
#
loop_
_entity.id
_entity.type
_entity.pdbx_description
1 polymer ?
#
loop_
_entity_poly.entity_id
_entity_poly.type
_entity_poly.pdbx_seq_one_letter_code
_entity_poly.pdbx_strand_id
1 'polypeptide(L)'
;MDTTHAHHTAAIRFFPTAQRNGWATCPLVQNAFVRIFGQPGYRNGPGSPDLARQLLAHYLDFSSHQFLPDDISLCDLARFPSLAGPKALTDLYLLALAVKHGTRFATFDSGINHSLIPGGTAAYHLIPTT
;
A
#
# COMPACT_ATOMS: atom_id res chain seq x y z
N MET A 1 13.54 -19.10 0.68
CA MET A 1 12.10 -18.89 0.50
C MET A 1 11.85 -17.65 -0.34
N ASP A 2 11.01 -17.75 -1.30
CA ASP A 2 10.69 -16.63 -2.18
C ASP A 2 9.60 -15.76 -1.54
N THR A 3 10.00 -14.66 -0.90
CA THR A 3 9.08 -13.72 -0.25
C THR A 3 8.14 -13.06 -1.27
N THR A 4 8.63 -12.82 -2.48
CA THR A 4 7.80 -12.24 -3.54
C THR A 4 6.65 -13.16 -3.89
N HIS A 5 6.91 -14.47 -3.96
CA HIS A 5 5.86 -15.46 -4.24
C HIS A 5 4.83 -15.53 -3.10
N ALA A 6 5.29 -15.52 -1.85
CA ALA A 6 4.40 -15.54 -0.70
C ALA A 6 3.49 -14.30 -0.67
N HIS A 7 4.05 -13.12 -0.94
CA HIS A 7 3.28 -11.88 -1.00
C HIS A 7 2.28 -11.89 -2.16
N HIS A 8 2.66 -12.45 -3.31
CA HIS A 8 1.76 -12.56 -4.45
C HIS A 8 0.53 -13.41 -4.12
N THR A 9 0.74 -14.57 -3.50
CA THR A 9 -0.37 -15.45 -3.08
C THR A 9 -1.28 -14.76 -2.07
N ALA A 10 -0.70 -14.07 -1.08
CA ALA A 10 -1.48 -13.36 -0.07
C ALA A 10 -2.29 -12.22 -0.69
N ALA A 11 -1.71 -11.50 -1.68
CA ALA A 11 -2.41 -10.43 -2.37
C ALA A 11 -3.62 -10.97 -3.14
N ILE A 12 -3.48 -12.11 -3.81
CA ILE A 12 -4.58 -12.74 -4.54
C ILE A 12 -5.74 -13.08 -3.59
N ARG A 13 -5.43 -13.59 -2.39
CA ARG A 13 -6.45 -13.91 -1.39
C ARG A 13 -7.12 -12.67 -0.82
N PHE A 14 -6.34 -11.61 -0.59
CA PHE A 14 -6.82 -10.38 0.02
C PHE A 14 -7.71 -9.58 -0.94
N PHE A 15 -7.43 -9.60 -2.23
CA PHE A 15 -8.05 -8.71 -3.20
C PHE A 15 -9.58 -8.87 -3.28
N PRO A 16 -10.16 -10.09 -3.29
CA PRO A 16 -11.63 -10.21 -3.27
C PRO A 16 -12.26 -9.57 -2.04
N THR A 17 -11.61 -9.66 -0.87
CA THR A 17 -12.08 -9.00 0.34
C THR A 17 -12.03 -7.48 0.18
N ALA A 18 -10.95 -6.96 -0.38
CA ALA A 18 -10.80 -5.53 -0.63
C ALA A 18 -11.87 -5.03 -1.60
N GLN A 19 -12.17 -5.78 -2.65
CA GLN A 19 -13.22 -5.42 -3.60
C GLN A 19 -14.59 -5.30 -2.94
N ARG A 20 -14.89 -6.20 -2.00
CA ARG A 20 -16.18 -6.19 -1.29
C ARG A 20 -16.26 -5.07 -0.26
N ASN A 21 -15.17 -4.82 0.46
CA ASN A 21 -15.16 -3.91 1.61
C ASN A 21 -14.67 -2.51 1.25
N GLY A 22 -14.27 -2.32 -0.01
CA GLY A 22 -13.67 -1.08 -0.46
C GLY A 22 -12.15 -1.09 -0.29
N TRP A 23 -11.48 -0.33 -1.13
CA TRP A 23 -10.03 -0.19 -1.12
C TRP A 23 -9.68 1.18 -1.67
N ALA A 24 -8.45 1.60 -1.41
CA ALA A 24 -7.99 2.92 -1.82
C ALA A 24 -6.56 2.86 -2.33
N THR A 25 -6.23 3.78 -3.23
CA THR A 25 -4.85 4.02 -3.64
C THR A 25 -4.56 5.51 -3.61
N CYS A 26 -3.29 5.85 -3.54
CA CYS A 26 -2.80 7.23 -3.69
C CYS A 26 -1.74 7.26 -4.78
N PRO A 27 -1.33 8.44 -5.26
CA PRO A 27 -0.32 8.54 -6.33
C PRO A 27 0.97 7.77 -6.01
N LEU A 28 1.44 7.83 -4.76
CA LEU A 28 2.66 7.12 -4.35
C LEU A 28 2.51 5.61 -4.51
N VAL A 29 1.38 5.05 -4.08
CA VAL A 29 1.09 3.62 -4.20
C VAL A 29 0.95 3.22 -5.66
N GLN A 30 0.27 4.03 -6.47
CA GLN A 30 0.12 3.76 -7.89
C GLN A 30 1.47 3.76 -8.61
N ASN A 31 2.32 4.73 -8.27
CA ASN A 31 3.68 4.78 -8.82
C ASN A 31 4.46 3.52 -8.46
N ALA A 32 4.42 3.12 -7.20
CA ALA A 32 5.12 1.92 -6.74
C ALA A 32 4.60 0.66 -7.45
N PHE A 33 3.29 0.53 -7.63
CA PHE A 33 2.71 -0.61 -8.33
C PHE A 33 3.26 -0.71 -9.75
N VAL A 34 3.21 0.38 -10.51
CA VAL A 34 3.66 0.38 -11.91
C VAL A 34 5.16 0.13 -11.99
N ARG A 35 5.94 0.75 -11.10
CA ARG A 35 7.39 0.61 -11.09
C ARG A 35 7.84 -0.81 -10.77
N ILE A 36 7.23 -1.43 -9.77
CA ILE A 36 7.64 -2.75 -9.29
C ILE A 36 7.05 -3.84 -10.17
N PHE A 37 5.73 -3.83 -10.36
CA PHE A 37 5.03 -4.88 -11.11
C PHE A 37 5.35 -4.82 -12.60
N GLY A 38 5.70 -3.63 -13.11
CA GLY A 38 6.06 -3.44 -14.51
C GLY A 38 7.49 -3.79 -14.86
N GLN A 39 8.31 -4.23 -13.91
CA GLN A 39 9.69 -4.67 -14.21
C GLN A 39 9.65 -5.89 -15.11
N PRO A 40 10.47 -5.92 -16.19
CA PRO A 40 10.49 -7.07 -17.10
C PRO A 40 10.79 -8.39 -16.42
N GLY A 41 11.59 -8.36 -15.34
CA GLY A 41 11.94 -9.56 -14.60
C GLY A 41 10.98 -9.93 -13.46
N TYR A 42 9.90 -9.18 -13.29
CA TYR A 42 8.95 -9.48 -12.21
C TYR A 42 8.18 -10.77 -12.53
N ARG A 43 8.20 -11.71 -11.60
CA ARG A 43 7.61 -13.04 -11.79
C ARG A 43 6.09 -12.92 -11.99
N ASN A 44 5.61 -13.49 -13.10
CA ASN A 44 4.20 -13.45 -13.50
C ASN A 44 3.68 -12.03 -13.72
N GLY A 45 4.59 -11.08 -13.93
CA GLY A 45 4.21 -9.71 -14.24
C GLY A 45 3.92 -9.52 -15.72
N PRO A 46 3.38 -8.35 -16.09
CA PRO A 46 3.00 -8.06 -17.47
C PRO A 46 4.17 -7.78 -18.41
N GLY A 47 5.37 -7.58 -17.89
CA GLY A 47 6.57 -7.39 -18.69
C GLY A 47 6.94 -5.95 -19.00
N SER A 48 6.07 -4.97 -18.72
CA SER A 48 6.40 -3.57 -18.94
C SER A 48 5.57 -2.65 -18.02
N PRO A 49 6.08 -1.44 -17.75
CA PRO A 49 5.29 -0.45 -17.00
C PRO A 49 3.98 -0.06 -17.70
N ASP A 50 3.96 0.03 -19.03
CA ASP A 50 2.74 0.36 -19.76
C ASP A 50 1.65 -0.68 -19.54
N LEU A 51 1.99 -1.96 -19.58
CA LEU A 51 1.03 -3.03 -19.33
C LEU A 51 0.60 -3.06 -17.86
N ALA A 52 1.52 -2.80 -16.93
CA ALA A 52 1.18 -2.69 -15.51
C ALA A 52 0.19 -1.56 -15.28
N ARG A 53 0.38 -0.41 -15.94
CA ARG A 53 -0.54 0.71 -15.86
C ARG A 53 -1.93 0.37 -16.37
N GLN A 54 -2.01 -0.38 -17.48
CA GLN A 54 -3.30 -0.83 -18.01
C GLN A 54 -4.04 -1.74 -17.01
N LEU A 55 -3.32 -2.65 -16.37
CA LEU A 55 -3.90 -3.50 -15.35
C LEU A 55 -4.40 -2.69 -14.16
N LEU A 56 -3.59 -1.74 -13.70
CA LEU A 56 -3.98 -0.87 -12.61
C LEU A 56 -5.25 -0.10 -12.96
N ALA A 57 -5.31 0.51 -14.14
CA ALA A 57 -6.49 1.25 -14.59
C ALA A 57 -7.74 0.38 -14.59
N HIS A 58 -7.61 -0.88 -14.99
CA HIS A 58 -8.72 -1.83 -14.94
C HIS A 58 -9.23 -2.03 -13.52
N TYR A 59 -8.32 -2.22 -12.56
CA TYR A 59 -8.72 -2.40 -11.16
C TYR A 59 -9.31 -1.13 -10.55
N LEU A 60 -8.83 0.05 -10.96
CA LEU A 60 -9.36 1.32 -10.44
C LEU A 60 -10.80 1.60 -10.87
N ASP A 61 -11.27 0.94 -11.93
CA ASP A 61 -12.66 1.10 -12.40
C ASP A 61 -13.67 0.39 -11.51
N PHE A 62 -13.23 -0.41 -10.54
CA PHE A 62 -14.15 -1.04 -9.60
C PHE A 62 -14.78 0.03 -8.70
N SER A 63 -16.10 -0.07 -8.52
CA SER A 63 -16.87 0.92 -7.76
C SER A 63 -16.44 1.03 -6.29
N SER A 64 -15.77 0.01 -5.77
CA SER A 64 -15.27 0.00 -4.39
C SER A 64 -13.96 0.74 -4.20
N HIS A 65 -13.32 1.20 -5.27
CA HIS A 65 -12.04 1.90 -5.20
C HIS A 65 -12.23 3.39 -4.89
N GLN A 66 -11.38 3.94 -4.03
CA GLN A 66 -11.30 5.35 -3.71
C GLN A 66 -9.89 5.88 -3.96
N PHE A 67 -9.78 7.01 -4.64
CA PHE A 67 -8.50 7.69 -4.83
C PHE A 67 -8.26 8.64 -3.67
N LEU A 68 -7.09 8.54 -3.04
CA LEU A 68 -6.67 9.43 -1.95
C LEU A 68 -5.52 10.31 -2.46
N PRO A 69 -5.62 11.63 -2.35
CA PRO A 69 -4.47 12.48 -2.72
C PRO A 69 -3.34 12.34 -1.70
N ASP A 70 -2.10 12.58 -2.15
CA ASP A 70 -0.93 12.64 -1.27
C ASP A 70 -0.89 14.04 -0.64
N ASP A 71 -1.69 14.27 0.39
CA ASP A 71 -1.96 15.60 0.93
C ASP A 71 -1.47 15.80 2.37
N ILE A 72 -0.46 15.04 2.78
CA ILE A 72 0.19 15.24 4.09
C ILE A 72 1.68 15.48 3.88
N SER A 73 2.32 16.09 4.87
CA SER A 73 3.75 16.40 4.83
C SER A 73 4.48 15.68 5.95
N LEU A 74 5.65 15.11 5.63
CA LEU A 74 6.54 14.56 6.65
C LEU A 74 7.01 15.62 7.65
N CYS A 75 6.90 16.90 7.30
CA CYS A 75 7.26 18.01 8.18
C CYS A 75 6.16 18.35 9.19
N ASP A 76 5.01 17.71 9.13
CA ASP A 76 3.92 17.90 10.09
C ASP A 76 4.21 17.04 11.33
N LEU A 77 4.70 17.69 12.39
CA LEU A 77 5.10 17.00 13.62
C LEU A 77 3.90 16.39 14.37
N ALA A 78 2.70 16.88 14.14
CA ALA A 78 1.51 16.28 14.77
C ALA A 78 1.21 14.91 14.17
N ARG A 79 1.46 14.72 12.86
CA ARG A 79 1.26 13.43 12.19
C ARG A 79 2.48 12.53 12.27
N PHE A 80 3.68 13.13 12.30
CA PHE A 80 4.96 12.42 12.31
C PHE A 80 5.82 12.90 13.47
N PRO A 81 5.47 12.55 14.73
CA PRO A 81 6.29 12.97 15.88
C PRO A 81 7.72 12.43 15.80
N SER A 82 7.91 11.27 15.18
CA SER A 82 9.22 10.68 14.93
C SER A 82 9.15 9.84 13.66
N LEU A 83 10.22 9.90 12.87
CA LEU A 83 10.34 9.08 11.66
C LEU A 83 11.18 7.82 11.90
N ALA A 84 11.77 7.70 13.07
CA ALA A 84 12.67 6.60 13.50
C ALA A 84 13.90 6.47 12.60
N GLY A 85 13.75 5.98 11.38
CA GLY A 85 14.87 5.83 10.44
C GLY A 85 14.35 5.78 9.01
N PRO A 86 15.24 5.77 8.01
CA PRO A 86 14.83 5.88 6.61
C PRO A 86 14.18 4.63 6.05
N LYS A 87 14.44 3.46 6.62
CA LYS A 87 14.02 2.18 6.03
C LYS A 87 12.50 2.03 5.92
N ALA A 88 11.76 2.46 6.95
CA ALA A 88 10.31 2.31 6.99
C ALA A 88 9.57 3.60 6.67
N LEU A 89 10.25 4.60 6.11
CA LEU A 89 9.69 5.93 5.94
C LEU A 89 8.43 5.96 5.07
N THR A 90 8.47 5.26 3.94
CA THR A 90 7.32 5.20 3.03
C THR A 90 6.13 4.53 3.70
N ASP A 91 6.35 3.46 4.46
CA ASP A 91 5.28 2.77 5.17
C ASP A 91 4.65 3.65 6.25
N LEU A 92 5.47 4.39 6.99
CA LEU A 92 4.95 5.33 7.98
C LEU A 92 4.13 6.43 7.33
N TYR A 93 4.58 6.93 6.18
CA TYR A 93 3.83 7.92 5.41
C TYR A 93 2.46 7.37 4.99
N LEU A 94 2.43 6.18 4.42
CA LEU A 94 1.16 5.57 3.97
C LEU A 94 0.23 5.29 5.13
N LEU A 95 0.77 4.88 6.27
CA LEU A 95 -0.03 4.67 7.48
C LEU A 95 -0.65 5.98 7.95
N ALA A 96 0.13 7.07 7.99
CA ALA A 96 -0.39 8.38 8.39
C ALA A 96 -1.43 8.91 7.40
N LEU A 97 -1.23 8.65 6.11
CA LEU A 97 -2.20 9.03 5.09
C LEU A 97 -3.53 8.30 5.30
N ALA A 98 -3.46 7.00 5.62
CA ALA A 98 -4.65 6.21 5.92
C ALA A 98 -5.38 6.76 7.15
N VAL A 99 -4.65 7.15 8.19
CA VAL A 99 -5.23 7.77 9.39
C VAL A 99 -5.98 9.05 9.01
N LYS A 100 -5.35 9.92 8.21
CA LYS A 100 -5.98 11.18 7.81
C LYS A 100 -7.30 10.95 7.10
N HIS A 101 -7.36 9.96 6.22
CA HIS A 101 -8.53 9.71 5.38
C HIS A 101 -9.50 8.70 5.97
N GLY A 102 -9.30 8.31 7.23
CA GLY A 102 -10.23 7.43 7.93
C GLY A 102 -10.30 6.01 7.36
N THR A 103 -9.21 5.54 6.77
CA THR A 103 -9.12 4.21 6.19
C THR A 103 -8.00 3.42 6.87
N ARG A 104 -7.69 2.23 6.36
CA ARG A 104 -6.63 1.39 6.92
C ARG A 104 -5.53 1.15 5.89
N PHE A 105 -4.29 1.05 6.38
CA PHE A 105 -3.14 0.70 5.57
C PHE A 105 -2.91 -0.80 5.65
N ALA A 106 -3.13 -1.50 4.53
CA ALA A 106 -2.94 -2.94 4.44
C ALA A 106 -1.52 -3.22 3.91
N THR A 107 -0.79 -4.05 4.63
CA THR A 107 0.60 -4.34 4.29
C THR A 107 0.95 -5.78 4.68
N PHE A 108 1.97 -6.33 4.01
CA PHE A 108 2.54 -7.62 4.38
C PHE A 108 3.67 -7.50 5.41
N ASP A 109 4.11 -6.28 5.71
CA ASP A 109 5.26 -6.04 6.57
C ASP A 109 4.84 -5.99 8.04
N SER A 110 5.24 -7.00 8.82
CA SER A 110 4.97 -7.06 10.25
C SER A 110 5.95 -6.22 11.07
N GLY A 111 7.00 -5.67 10.44
CA GLY A 111 8.05 -4.93 11.13
C GLY A 111 7.82 -3.43 11.25
N ILE A 112 6.67 -2.93 10.82
CA ILE A 112 6.37 -1.50 10.89
C ILE A 112 6.03 -1.12 12.33
N ASN A 113 6.72 -0.10 12.86
CA ASN A 113 6.41 0.42 14.19
C ASN A 113 5.24 1.41 14.09
N HIS A 114 4.03 0.85 14.00
CA HIS A 114 2.81 1.64 13.81
C HIS A 114 2.48 2.52 15.00
N SER A 115 3.04 2.26 16.17
CA SER A 115 2.82 3.10 17.35
C SER A 115 3.46 4.49 17.23
N LEU A 116 4.38 4.68 16.27
CA LEU A 116 4.99 5.99 16.02
C LEU A 116 4.00 6.99 15.40
N ILE A 117 2.94 6.49 14.79
CA ILE A 117 1.96 7.34 14.09
C ILE A 117 0.71 7.47 14.97
N PRO A 118 0.32 8.69 15.34
CA PRO A 118 -0.94 8.88 16.08
C PRO A 118 -2.13 8.29 15.32
N GLY A 119 -2.87 7.40 15.96
CA GLY A 119 -3.95 6.65 15.31
C GLY A 119 -3.49 5.48 14.45
N GLY A 120 -2.18 5.28 14.34
CA GLY A 120 -1.62 4.28 13.42
C GLY A 120 -1.94 2.84 13.79
N THR A 121 -1.97 2.53 15.08
CA THR A 121 -2.26 1.15 15.51
C THR A 121 -3.63 0.70 15.02
N ALA A 122 -4.64 1.55 15.10
CA ALA A 122 -5.99 1.23 14.62
C ALA A 122 -6.06 1.15 13.09
N ALA A 123 -5.24 1.93 12.39
CA ALA A 123 -5.22 1.96 10.92
C ALA A 123 -4.35 0.88 10.30
N TYR A 124 -3.47 0.26 11.07
CA TYR A 124 -2.55 -0.76 10.58
C TYR A 124 -3.27 -2.09 10.40
N HIS A 125 -3.17 -2.66 9.21
CA HIS A 125 -3.76 -3.97 8.90
C HIS A 125 -2.70 -4.86 8.26
N LEU A 126 -2.27 -5.89 8.99
CA LEU A 126 -1.30 -6.86 8.47
C LEU A 126 -2.05 -7.91 7.65
N ILE A 127 -1.67 -8.06 6.38
CA ILE A 127 -2.26 -9.05 5.50
C ILE A 127 -1.63 -10.42 5.80
N PRO A 128 -2.44 -11.45 6.09
CA PRO A 128 -1.90 -12.79 6.34
C PRO A 128 -1.20 -13.35 5.10
N THR A 129 -0.07 -14.03 5.32
CA THR A 129 0.69 -14.69 4.24
C THR A 129 0.45 -16.20 4.19
N THR A 130 -0.32 -16.74 5.11
CA THR A 130 -0.63 -18.18 5.17
C THR A 130 -2.13 -18.43 5.21
#